data_c1086281de9003dce967a51ba44db0ee
#
_entry.id   c1086281de9003dce967a51ba44db0ee
#
_cell.length_a   1.000
_cell.length_b   1.000
_cell.length_c   1.000
_cell.angle_alpha   90.00
_cell.angle_beta   90.00
_cell.angle_gamma   90.00
#
_symmetry.space_group_name_H-M   'P 1'
#
loop_
_entity.id
_entity.type
_entity.pdbx_description
1 polymer ?
#
loop_
_entity_poly.entity_id
_entity_poly.type
_entity_poly.pdbx_seq_one_letter_code
_entity_poly.pdbx_strand_id
1 'polypeptide(L)'
;MSGLVKSGDRIFTKMEMNNPGGSHKFRAADFIIRMALRRGEILPGVTTVIEKTGGNFGFGLIAACHKHGIPIELAVGLSFSETKRNLLECFGAKLIGKSMLAAGSSPKEVVSFHLEHQAALGKSYFYTDQFGNHAGIDAHRYQTAPELAHQLRESRAGKKLLFIGCAGTGASFTGITLGLMDQGFDVSTIMVEPSGCDSKGGIFSEHRFEGMAVGVPPPFIDWSLVHNRNHVELTEMLEAQRWFYLQNGTFVGNTAAACLAVARRLAHVAEYADWSIVTIAYDTGLWYQDLQNSLKS
;
A
#
# COMPACT_ATOMS: atom_id res chain seq x y z
N MET A 1 -4.42 -12.76 10.83
CA MET A 1 -3.08 -12.76 10.16
C MET A 1 -3.28 -12.97 8.67
N SER A 2 -2.64 -12.18 7.83
CA SER A 2 -2.66 -12.38 6.39
C SER A 2 -1.81 -13.60 6.04
N GLY A 3 -2.28 -14.46 5.12
CA GLY A 3 -1.59 -15.69 4.75
C GLY A 3 -0.39 -15.46 3.84
N LEU A 4 0.40 -16.51 3.62
CA LEU A 4 1.43 -16.61 2.60
C LEU A 4 1.02 -17.65 1.58
N VAL A 5 1.08 -17.32 0.29
CA VAL A 5 0.79 -18.23 -0.82
C VAL A 5 2.08 -18.51 -1.57
N LYS A 6 2.37 -19.78 -1.81
CA LYS A 6 3.51 -20.21 -2.61
C LYS A 6 3.01 -20.57 -4.02
N SER A 7 3.56 -19.91 -5.03
CA SER A 7 3.25 -20.18 -6.44
C SER A 7 4.50 -20.70 -7.16
N GLY A 8 4.41 -21.89 -7.76
CA GLY A 8 5.57 -22.59 -8.26
C GLY A 8 6.54 -22.96 -7.13
N ASP A 9 7.82 -23.16 -7.46
CA ASP A 9 8.79 -23.68 -6.50
C ASP A 9 9.29 -22.66 -5.49
N ARG A 10 9.33 -21.36 -5.83
CA ARG A 10 10.04 -20.35 -5.04
C ARG A 10 9.48 -18.95 -5.04
N ILE A 11 8.27 -18.70 -5.56
CA ILE A 11 7.58 -17.41 -5.47
C ILE A 11 6.63 -17.44 -4.27
N PHE A 12 6.85 -16.57 -3.30
CA PHE A 12 6.06 -16.43 -2.10
C PHE A 12 5.33 -15.08 -2.11
N THR A 13 4.01 -15.11 -2.01
CA THR A 13 3.16 -13.92 -2.05
C THR A 13 2.48 -13.73 -0.71
N LYS A 14 2.79 -12.65 0.00
CA LYS A 14 2.13 -12.25 1.25
C LYS A 14 0.78 -11.63 0.96
N MET A 15 -0.30 -12.24 1.46
CA MET A 15 -1.70 -11.90 1.13
C MET A 15 -2.24 -10.74 1.98
N GLU A 16 -1.68 -9.53 1.81
CA GLU A 16 -2.06 -8.33 2.57
C GLU A 16 -3.45 -7.79 2.21
N MET A 17 -4.04 -8.23 1.12
CA MET A 17 -5.44 -7.94 0.75
C MET A 17 -6.46 -8.48 1.76
N ASN A 18 -6.07 -9.39 2.63
CA ASN A 18 -6.95 -10.00 3.65
C ASN A 18 -7.01 -9.18 4.94
N ASN A 19 -6.33 -8.04 5.03
CA ASN A 19 -6.44 -7.14 6.18
C ASN A 19 -7.79 -6.40 6.18
N PRO A 20 -8.25 -5.88 7.34
CA PRO A 20 -9.37 -4.94 7.40
C PRO A 20 -9.17 -3.78 6.41
N GLY A 21 -10.26 -3.35 5.76
CA GLY A 21 -10.16 -2.37 4.66
C GLY A 21 -9.56 -2.91 3.36
N GLY A 22 -9.32 -4.23 3.27
CA GLY A 22 -8.99 -4.93 2.03
C GLY A 22 -7.57 -4.70 1.48
N SER A 23 -6.62 -4.19 2.30
CA SER A 23 -5.28 -3.90 1.81
C SER A 23 -4.20 -3.83 2.89
N HIS A 24 -2.93 -3.83 2.43
CA HIS A 24 -1.75 -3.62 3.30
C HIS A 24 -1.77 -2.27 4.04
N LYS A 25 -2.52 -1.29 3.53
CA LYS A 25 -2.59 0.07 4.10
C LYS A 25 -3.17 0.09 5.51
N PHE A 26 -3.99 -0.89 5.88
CA PHE A 26 -4.47 -1.06 7.25
C PHE A 26 -3.31 -1.17 8.26
N ARG A 27 -2.20 -1.83 7.91
CA ARG A 27 -1.06 -1.97 8.82
C ARG A 27 -0.52 -0.61 9.28
N ALA A 28 -0.24 0.27 8.32
CA ALA A 28 0.22 1.63 8.60
C ALA A 28 -0.85 2.44 9.35
N ALA A 29 -2.10 2.39 8.90
CA ALA A 29 -3.21 3.10 9.53
C ALA A 29 -3.41 2.70 11.00
N ASP A 30 -3.54 1.39 11.29
CA ASP A 30 -3.72 0.86 12.66
C ASP A 30 -2.52 1.20 13.56
N PHE A 31 -1.31 1.11 13.02
CA PHE A 31 -0.10 1.44 13.79
C PHE A 31 -0.05 2.93 14.16
N ILE A 32 -0.30 3.82 13.20
CA ILE A 32 -0.33 5.27 13.42
C ILE A 32 -1.38 5.62 14.50
N ILE A 33 -2.60 5.11 14.36
CA ILE A 33 -3.69 5.37 15.32
C ILE A 33 -3.32 4.86 16.72
N ARG A 34 -2.82 3.64 16.85
CA ARG A 34 -2.42 3.08 18.14
C ARG A 34 -1.27 3.85 18.79
N MET A 35 -0.31 4.31 18.00
CA MET A 35 0.80 5.12 18.52
C MET A 35 0.31 6.50 18.98
N ALA A 36 -0.57 7.15 18.22
CA ALA A 36 -1.16 8.44 18.59
C ALA A 36 -2.02 8.34 19.87
N LEU A 37 -2.81 7.25 20.01
CA LEU A 37 -3.54 6.97 21.26
C LEU A 37 -2.59 6.81 22.47
N ARG A 38 -1.50 6.05 22.30
CA ARG A 38 -0.52 5.84 23.37
C ARG A 38 0.21 7.12 23.80
N ARG A 39 0.40 8.05 22.85
CA ARG A 39 1.06 9.36 23.12
C ARG A 39 0.09 10.43 23.61
N GLY A 40 -1.22 10.14 23.66
CA GLY A 40 -2.24 11.12 24.02
C GLY A 40 -2.50 12.16 22.93
N GLU A 41 -2.05 11.93 21.70
CA GLU A 41 -2.30 12.79 20.53
C GLU A 41 -3.74 12.62 20.02
N ILE A 42 -4.33 11.45 20.26
CA ILE A 42 -5.75 11.16 20.05
C ILE A 42 -6.39 10.91 21.39
N LEU A 43 -7.40 11.72 21.70
CA LEU A 43 -8.25 11.56 22.88
C LEU A 43 -9.62 11.04 22.44
N PRO A 44 -10.00 9.79 22.83
CA PRO A 44 -11.30 9.23 22.48
C PRO A 44 -12.47 10.14 22.87
N GLY A 45 -13.44 10.31 21.98
CA GLY A 45 -14.59 11.21 22.17
C GLY A 45 -14.31 12.70 21.95
N VAL A 46 -13.04 13.09 21.77
CA VAL A 46 -12.64 14.49 21.52
C VAL A 46 -12.00 14.66 20.16
N THR A 47 -11.02 13.82 19.83
CA THR A 47 -10.22 13.95 18.61
C THR A 47 -10.94 13.31 17.41
N THR A 48 -10.97 14.04 16.29
CA THR A 48 -11.36 13.53 14.97
C THR A 48 -10.11 13.29 14.14
N VAL A 49 -9.98 12.12 13.54
CA VAL A 49 -8.89 11.82 12.61
C VAL A 49 -9.21 12.48 11.25
N ILE A 50 -8.21 13.12 10.65
CA ILE A 50 -8.35 13.76 9.34
C ILE A 50 -7.25 13.28 8.38
N GLU A 51 -7.59 13.07 7.10
CA GLU A 51 -6.61 12.67 6.08
C GLU A 51 -7.08 13.06 4.66
N LYS A 52 -6.10 13.23 3.75
CA LYS A 52 -6.30 13.44 2.31
C LYS A 52 -6.10 12.13 1.57
N THR A 53 -7.14 11.33 1.41
CA THR A 53 -7.04 10.05 0.71
C THR A 53 -8.39 9.54 0.24
N GLY A 54 -8.45 9.02 -0.98
CA GLY A 54 -9.63 8.34 -1.54
C GLY A 54 -9.36 6.87 -1.90
N GLY A 55 -8.14 6.37 -1.60
CA GLY A 55 -7.72 5.02 -1.92
C GLY A 55 -7.65 4.10 -0.70
N ASN A 56 -6.86 3.04 -0.84
CA ASN A 56 -6.72 1.96 0.14
C ASN A 56 -6.35 2.43 1.56
N PHE A 57 -5.61 3.54 1.70
CA PHE A 57 -5.31 4.09 3.02
C PHE A 57 -6.57 4.60 3.74
N GLY A 58 -7.50 5.21 3.01
CA GLY A 58 -8.78 5.66 3.57
C GLY A 58 -9.59 4.50 4.16
N PHE A 59 -9.73 3.40 3.43
CA PHE A 59 -10.43 2.21 3.93
C PHE A 59 -9.73 1.59 5.13
N GLY A 60 -8.40 1.49 5.09
CA GLY A 60 -7.62 1.02 6.23
C GLY A 60 -7.75 1.92 7.46
N LEU A 61 -7.78 3.24 7.24
CA LEU A 61 -7.90 4.23 8.31
C LEU A 61 -9.30 4.22 8.94
N ILE A 62 -10.36 4.06 8.14
CA ILE A 62 -11.73 3.86 8.64
C ILE A 62 -11.78 2.65 9.57
N ALA A 63 -11.25 1.50 9.12
CA ALA A 63 -11.23 0.28 9.93
C ALA A 63 -10.44 0.46 11.23
N ALA A 64 -9.29 1.15 11.19
CA ALA A 64 -8.48 1.44 12.37
C ALA A 64 -9.20 2.38 13.35
N CYS A 65 -9.82 3.45 12.85
CA CYS A 65 -10.58 4.41 13.66
C CYS A 65 -11.80 3.77 14.32
N HIS A 66 -12.58 2.97 13.56
CA HIS A 66 -13.78 2.29 14.08
C HIS A 66 -13.47 1.36 15.25
N LYS A 67 -12.35 0.66 15.20
CA LYS A 67 -11.87 -0.21 16.28
C LYS A 67 -11.75 0.52 17.63
N HIS A 68 -11.55 1.84 17.60
CA HIS A 68 -11.34 2.67 18.77
C HIS A 68 -12.46 3.72 18.97
N GLY A 69 -13.54 3.67 18.19
CA GLY A 69 -14.64 4.64 18.27
C GLY A 69 -14.24 6.08 17.91
N ILE A 70 -13.24 6.25 17.03
CA ILE A 70 -12.69 7.55 16.66
C ILE A 70 -13.38 8.04 15.39
N PRO A 71 -13.97 9.26 15.38
CA PRO A 71 -14.52 9.88 14.19
C PRO A 71 -13.43 10.14 13.13
N ILE A 72 -13.79 9.99 11.84
CA ILE A 72 -12.87 10.21 10.72
C ILE A 72 -13.47 11.12 9.66
N GLU A 73 -12.70 12.10 9.22
CA GLU A 73 -12.99 13.02 8.13
C GLU A 73 -11.95 12.90 7.02
N LEU A 74 -12.41 12.73 5.76
CA LEU A 74 -11.53 12.53 4.61
C LEU A 74 -11.74 13.60 3.55
N ALA A 75 -10.65 14.22 3.09
CA ALA A 75 -10.62 15.05 1.88
C ALA A 75 -10.27 14.15 0.68
N VAL A 76 -11.24 13.90 -0.20
CA VAL A 76 -11.12 12.98 -1.34
C VAL A 76 -11.18 13.75 -2.64
N GLY A 77 -10.12 13.68 -3.46
CA GLY A 77 -10.07 14.35 -4.75
C GLY A 77 -11.18 13.92 -5.71
N LEU A 78 -11.61 14.82 -6.58
CA LEU A 78 -12.68 14.57 -7.55
C LEU A 78 -12.31 13.58 -8.65
N SER A 79 -11.01 13.28 -8.83
CA SER A 79 -10.52 12.25 -9.73
C SER A 79 -10.88 10.82 -9.28
N PHE A 80 -11.17 10.60 -8.00
CA PHE A 80 -11.67 9.31 -7.53
C PHE A 80 -13.13 9.11 -7.97
N SER A 81 -13.48 7.88 -8.38
CA SER A 81 -14.82 7.54 -8.82
C SER A 81 -15.86 7.81 -7.72
N GLU A 82 -17.07 8.18 -8.13
CA GLU A 82 -18.20 8.39 -7.22
C GLU A 82 -18.45 7.13 -6.38
N THR A 83 -18.35 5.95 -6.97
CA THR A 83 -18.48 4.67 -6.26
C THR A 83 -17.49 4.56 -5.11
N LYS A 84 -16.21 4.88 -5.31
CA LYS A 84 -15.20 4.85 -4.24
C LYS A 84 -15.52 5.87 -3.13
N ARG A 85 -15.96 7.09 -3.50
CA ARG A 85 -16.37 8.11 -2.52
C ARG A 85 -17.57 7.67 -1.68
N ASN A 86 -18.61 7.15 -2.34
CA ASN A 86 -19.80 6.64 -1.65
C ASN A 86 -19.47 5.48 -0.71
N LEU A 87 -18.58 4.57 -1.10
CA LEU A 87 -18.13 3.49 -0.23
C LEU A 87 -17.42 3.99 1.03
N LEU A 88 -16.57 5.02 0.93
CA LEU A 88 -15.91 5.61 2.11
C LEU A 88 -16.96 6.19 3.08
N GLU A 89 -18.00 6.87 2.57
CA GLU A 89 -19.11 7.37 3.40
C GLU A 89 -19.95 6.23 4.00
N CYS A 90 -20.28 5.20 3.22
CA CYS A 90 -21.00 4.01 3.70
C CYS A 90 -20.23 3.27 4.82
N PHE A 91 -18.91 3.27 4.76
CA PHE A 91 -18.07 2.69 5.81
C PHE A 91 -17.80 3.64 6.99
N GLY A 92 -18.42 4.81 7.02
CA GLY A 92 -18.49 5.70 8.18
C GLY A 92 -17.50 6.85 8.19
N ALA A 93 -16.80 7.14 7.09
CA ALA A 93 -16.04 8.37 6.96
C ALA A 93 -16.95 9.54 6.58
N LYS A 94 -16.71 10.72 7.13
CA LYS A 94 -17.31 11.95 6.64
C LYS A 94 -16.41 12.56 5.58
N LEU A 95 -16.91 12.75 4.35
CA LEU A 95 -16.18 13.46 3.31
C LEU A 95 -16.32 14.97 3.49
N ILE A 96 -15.18 15.66 3.53
CA ILE A 96 -15.09 17.09 3.80
C ILE A 96 -14.60 17.88 2.59
N GLY A 97 -14.86 19.19 2.58
CA GLY A 97 -14.34 20.13 1.59
C GLY A 97 -14.96 20.00 0.19
N LYS A 98 -16.17 19.44 0.03
CA LYS A 98 -16.82 19.24 -1.29
C LYS A 98 -16.90 20.55 -2.11
N SER A 99 -17.24 21.69 -1.49
CA SER A 99 -17.31 23.00 -2.15
C SER A 99 -15.92 23.54 -2.53
N MET A 100 -14.93 23.37 -1.69
CA MET A 100 -13.55 23.78 -1.96
C MET A 100 -12.96 22.98 -3.13
N LEU A 101 -13.16 21.65 -3.13
CA LEU A 101 -12.72 20.78 -4.22
C LEU A 101 -13.40 21.12 -5.54
N ALA A 102 -14.70 21.44 -5.52
CA ALA A 102 -15.44 21.88 -6.69
C ALA A 102 -14.95 23.26 -7.20
N ALA A 103 -14.45 24.11 -6.31
CA ALA A 103 -13.83 25.39 -6.66
C ALA A 103 -12.35 25.28 -7.09
N GLY A 104 -11.80 24.03 -7.18
CA GLY A 104 -10.45 23.77 -7.68
C GLY A 104 -9.37 23.58 -6.60
N SER A 105 -9.73 23.62 -5.31
CA SER A 105 -8.78 23.31 -4.24
C SER A 105 -8.36 21.84 -4.28
N SER A 106 -7.12 21.59 -3.93
CA SER A 106 -6.59 20.22 -3.75
C SER A 106 -7.06 19.62 -2.41
N PRO A 107 -7.07 18.28 -2.27
CA PRO A 107 -7.34 17.64 -0.98
C PRO A 107 -6.38 18.07 0.14
N LYS A 108 -5.14 18.43 -0.21
CA LYS A 108 -4.15 18.96 0.73
C LYS A 108 -4.60 20.30 1.31
N GLU A 109 -5.05 21.22 0.46
CA GLU A 109 -5.53 22.54 0.88
C GLU A 109 -6.79 22.41 1.75
N VAL A 110 -7.69 21.46 1.43
CA VAL A 110 -8.85 21.16 2.28
C VAL A 110 -8.41 20.74 3.69
N VAL A 111 -7.47 19.80 3.81
CA VAL A 111 -6.97 19.36 5.11
C VAL A 111 -6.28 20.52 5.85
N SER A 112 -5.41 21.28 5.18
CA SER A 112 -4.75 22.46 5.78
C SER A 112 -5.76 23.46 6.34
N PHE A 113 -6.80 23.79 5.56
CA PHE A 113 -7.87 24.67 6.00
C PHE A 113 -8.55 24.17 7.30
N HIS A 114 -8.89 22.89 7.37
CA HIS A 114 -9.56 22.33 8.55
C HIS A 114 -8.64 22.31 9.78
N LEU A 115 -7.35 22.05 9.61
CA LEU A 115 -6.36 22.10 10.69
C LEU A 115 -6.16 23.53 11.22
N GLU A 116 -6.08 24.52 10.33
CA GLU A 116 -5.92 25.93 10.70
C GLU A 116 -7.16 26.50 11.40
N HIS A 117 -8.35 26.04 11.02
CA HIS A 117 -9.61 26.54 11.53
C HIS A 117 -10.30 25.61 12.53
N GLN A 118 -9.58 24.61 13.07
CA GLN A 118 -10.17 23.59 13.94
C GLN A 118 -10.93 24.15 15.15
N ALA A 119 -10.42 25.23 15.75
CA ALA A 119 -11.08 25.88 16.89
C ALA A 119 -12.42 26.51 16.48
N ALA A 120 -12.47 27.19 15.34
CA ALA A 120 -13.71 27.78 14.80
C ALA A 120 -14.73 26.73 14.37
N LEU A 121 -14.24 25.55 13.96
CA LEU A 121 -15.05 24.39 13.61
C LEU A 121 -15.52 23.58 14.83
N GLY A 122 -15.09 23.94 16.04
CA GLY A 122 -15.37 23.17 17.26
C GLY A 122 -14.77 21.78 17.25
N LYS A 123 -13.60 21.60 16.61
CA LYS A 123 -12.94 20.31 16.40
C LYS A 123 -11.54 20.29 17.03
N SER A 124 -11.09 19.07 17.36
CA SER A 124 -9.69 18.75 17.60
C SER A 124 -9.29 17.68 16.59
N TYR A 125 -8.35 17.97 15.72
CA TYR A 125 -7.94 17.07 14.67
C TYR A 125 -6.59 16.42 14.96
N PHE A 126 -6.49 15.13 14.59
CA PHE A 126 -5.24 14.43 14.39
C PHE A 126 -5.05 14.11 12.91
N TYR A 127 -4.04 14.70 12.29
CA TYR A 127 -3.69 14.43 10.89
C TYR A 127 -2.73 13.26 10.82
N THR A 128 -3.12 12.18 10.15
CA THR A 128 -2.31 10.95 10.05
C THR A 128 -1.10 11.09 9.15
N ASP A 129 -1.19 11.97 8.14
CA ASP A 129 -0.11 12.32 7.21
C ASP A 129 0.64 11.09 6.64
N GLN A 130 -0.06 10.27 5.87
CA GLN A 130 0.52 9.03 5.32
C GLN A 130 1.81 9.22 4.50
N PHE A 131 2.10 10.44 4.02
CA PHE A 131 3.31 10.77 3.26
C PHE A 131 4.44 11.37 4.11
N GLY A 132 4.16 11.82 5.34
CA GLY A 132 5.13 12.43 6.26
C GLY A 132 5.35 11.63 7.55
N ASN A 133 4.45 10.70 7.88
CA ASN A 133 4.49 9.97 9.15
C ASN A 133 5.34 8.69 9.06
N HIS A 134 6.53 8.72 9.63
CA HIS A 134 7.47 7.60 9.67
C HIS A 134 6.92 6.34 10.37
N ALA A 135 5.90 6.46 11.21
CA ALA A 135 5.23 5.31 11.81
C ALA A 135 4.65 4.33 10.76
N GLY A 136 4.45 4.79 9.51
CA GLY A 136 4.13 3.92 8.39
C GLY A 136 5.24 2.92 8.06
N ILE A 137 6.52 3.32 8.15
CA ILE A 137 7.67 2.42 7.98
C ILE A 137 7.72 1.42 9.14
N ASP A 138 7.58 1.93 10.37
CA ASP A 138 7.63 1.12 11.60
C ASP A 138 6.56 0.04 11.63
N ALA A 139 5.36 0.35 11.13
CA ALA A 139 4.28 -0.63 10.99
C ALA A 139 4.71 -1.85 10.18
N HIS A 140 5.40 -1.63 9.08
CA HIS A 140 5.86 -2.72 8.22
C HIS A 140 7.11 -3.40 8.76
N ARG A 141 8.06 -2.64 9.33
CA ARG A 141 9.30 -3.18 9.91
C ARG A 141 9.03 -4.08 11.12
N TYR A 142 8.14 -3.61 12.03
CA TYR A 142 7.94 -4.29 13.31
C TYR A 142 6.69 -5.18 13.38
N GLN A 143 5.84 -5.19 12.34
CA GLN A 143 4.65 -6.05 12.31
C GLN A 143 4.59 -6.92 11.05
N THR A 144 4.63 -6.31 9.86
CA THR A 144 4.50 -7.07 8.60
C THR A 144 5.69 -7.98 8.37
N ALA A 145 6.90 -7.48 8.52
CA ALA A 145 8.11 -8.25 8.25
C ALA A 145 8.34 -9.41 9.24
N PRO A 146 8.16 -9.26 10.56
CA PRO A 146 8.24 -10.41 11.47
C PRO A 146 7.20 -11.50 11.19
N GLU A 147 5.95 -11.12 10.86
CA GLU A 147 4.91 -12.07 10.46
C GLU A 147 5.30 -12.79 9.16
N LEU A 148 5.76 -12.06 8.16
CA LEU A 148 6.24 -12.62 6.89
C LEU A 148 7.45 -13.54 7.11
N ALA A 149 8.42 -13.14 7.91
CA ALA A 149 9.60 -13.93 8.24
C ALA A 149 9.25 -15.28 8.89
N HIS A 150 8.30 -15.26 9.82
CA HIS A 150 7.77 -16.49 10.44
C HIS A 150 7.16 -17.41 9.38
N GLN A 151 6.27 -16.90 8.53
CA GLN A 151 5.62 -17.65 7.46
C GLN A 151 6.59 -18.20 6.42
N LEU A 152 7.64 -17.44 6.07
CA LEU A 152 8.68 -17.89 5.16
C LEU A 152 9.45 -19.08 5.74
N ARG A 153 9.79 -19.04 7.04
CA ARG A 153 10.44 -20.17 7.73
C ARG A 153 9.55 -21.42 7.77
N GLU A 154 8.27 -21.27 8.09
CA GLU A 154 7.29 -22.37 8.06
C GLU A 154 7.16 -22.97 6.66
N SER A 155 7.21 -22.12 5.63
CA SER A 155 7.14 -22.54 4.22
C SER A 155 8.46 -23.06 3.67
N ARG A 156 9.50 -23.18 4.51
CA ARG A 156 10.85 -23.62 4.16
C ARG A 156 11.50 -22.78 3.04
N ALA A 157 11.24 -21.47 3.03
CA ALA A 157 11.94 -20.53 2.17
C ALA A 157 13.44 -20.49 2.52
N GLY A 158 14.29 -20.29 1.52
CA GLY A 158 15.73 -20.14 1.71
C GLY A 158 16.07 -18.88 2.51
N LYS A 159 17.33 -18.80 2.98
CA LYS A 159 17.82 -17.64 3.72
C LYS A 159 18.00 -16.40 2.82
N LYS A 160 18.28 -16.61 1.54
CA LYS A 160 18.41 -15.55 0.52
C LYS A 160 17.03 -15.20 -0.03
N LEU A 161 16.63 -13.95 0.10
CA LEU A 161 15.35 -13.44 -0.35
C LEU A 161 15.51 -12.36 -1.42
N LEU A 162 14.88 -12.55 -2.57
CA LEU A 162 14.69 -11.49 -3.55
C LEU A 162 13.31 -10.85 -3.28
N PHE A 163 13.29 -9.72 -2.58
CA PHE A 163 12.06 -9.00 -2.32
C PHE A 163 11.72 -8.09 -3.49
N ILE A 164 10.58 -8.34 -4.13
CA ILE A 164 10.06 -7.59 -5.27
C ILE A 164 8.85 -6.79 -4.80
N GLY A 165 8.96 -5.47 -4.82
CA GLY A 165 7.93 -4.57 -4.34
C GLY A 165 7.80 -3.32 -5.20
N CYS A 166 6.77 -2.53 -4.95
CA CYS A 166 6.55 -1.23 -5.58
C CYS A 166 6.33 -0.15 -4.52
N ALA A 167 6.33 1.12 -4.94
CA ALA A 167 6.20 2.25 -4.03
C ALA A 167 5.11 3.24 -4.43
N GLY A 168 4.18 3.51 -3.48
CA GLY A 168 3.41 4.75 -3.43
C GLY A 168 4.12 5.74 -2.51
N THR A 169 4.00 5.57 -1.18
CA THR A 169 4.80 6.33 -0.21
C THR A 169 6.21 5.74 0.00
N GLY A 170 6.40 4.47 -0.28
CA GLY A 170 7.64 3.73 -0.01
C GLY A 170 7.70 3.04 1.35
N ALA A 171 6.78 3.34 2.27
CA ALA A 171 6.81 2.84 3.64
C ALA A 171 6.83 1.31 3.75
N SER A 172 6.00 0.61 2.95
CA SER A 172 5.97 -0.86 2.94
C SER A 172 7.25 -1.47 2.36
N PHE A 173 7.78 -0.88 1.28
CA PHE A 173 9.01 -1.36 0.66
C PHE A 173 10.19 -1.29 1.63
N THR A 174 10.45 -0.10 2.16
CA THR A 174 11.55 0.14 3.12
C THR A 174 11.34 -0.64 4.42
N GLY A 175 10.13 -0.57 5.01
CA GLY A 175 9.86 -1.23 6.29
C GLY A 175 9.96 -2.75 6.22
N ILE A 176 9.45 -3.40 5.15
CA ILE A 176 9.55 -4.85 4.98
C ILE A 176 11.01 -5.25 4.73
N THR A 177 11.74 -4.53 3.88
CA THR A 177 13.15 -4.81 3.61
C THR A 177 13.98 -4.79 4.89
N LEU A 178 13.92 -3.70 5.64
CA LEU A 178 14.64 -3.56 6.91
C LEU A 178 14.22 -4.63 7.92
N GLY A 179 12.92 -4.88 8.05
CA GLY A 179 12.43 -5.87 8.99
C GLY A 179 12.81 -7.31 8.64
N LEU A 180 12.89 -7.69 7.36
CA LEU A 180 13.40 -9.00 6.94
C LEU A 180 14.91 -9.14 7.22
N MET A 181 15.70 -8.07 7.01
CA MET A 181 17.11 -8.01 7.40
C MET A 181 17.26 -8.14 8.93
N ASP A 182 16.45 -7.44 9.72
CA ASP A 182 16.43 -7.57 11.19
C ASP A 182 16.11 -9.01 11.64
N GLN A 183 15.34 -9.75 10.84
CA GLN A 183 15.02 -11.16 11.07
C GLN A 183 16.11 -12.13 10.59
N GLY A 184 17.24 -11.63 10.10
CA GLY A 184 18.41 -12.40 9.71
C GLY A 184 18.35 -13.02 8.32
N PHE A 185 17.48 -12.55 7.43
CA PHE A 185 17.51 -12.91 6.02
C PHE A 185 18.56 -12.08 5.26
N ASP A 186 19.13 -12.69 4.23
CA ASP A 186 19.95 -12.02 3.21
C ASP A 186 18.99 -11.51 2.13
N VAL A 187 18.77 -10.19 2.07
CA VAL A 187 17.71 -9.59 1.26
C VAL A 187 18.29 -8.74 0.14
N SER A 188 18.05 -9.14 -1.10
CA SER A 188 18.16 -8.27 -2.26
C SER A 188 16.79 -7.76 -2.67
N THR A 189 16.72 -6.55 -3.23
CA THR A 189 15.44 -5.91 -3.52
C THR A 189 15.34 -5.46 -4.97
N ILE A 190 14.13 -5.56 -5.50
CA ILE A 190 13.76 -5.02 -6.82
C ILE A 190 12.58 -4.09 -6.64
N MET A 191 12.72 -2.83 -7.03
CA MET A 191 11.60 -1.92 -7.10
C MET A 191 10.96 -1.97 -8.49
N VAL A 192 9.65 -2.23 -8.51
CA VAL A 192 8.86 -2.30 -9.75
C VAL A 192 8.18 -0.97 -10.00
N GLU A 193 8.30 -0.50 -11.24
CA GLU A 193 7.70 0.74 -11.71
C GLU A 193 6.96 0.53 -13.03
N PRO A 194 5.92 1.32 -13.36
CA PRO A 194 5.34 1.32 -14.68
C PRO A 194 6.37 1.75 -15.73
N SER A 195 6.31 1.21 -16.93
CA SER A 195 7.10 1.69 -18.07
C SER A 195 6.89 3.20 -18.28
N GLY A 196 7.97 3.90 -18.51
CA GLY A 196 7.97 5.35 -18.64
C GLY A 196 8.05 6.15 -17.33
N CYS A 197 8.07 5.48 -16.17
CA CYS A 197 8.26 6.13 -14.87
C CYS A 197 9.68 5.92 -14.33
N ASP A 198 10.21 6.95 -13.67
CA ASP A 198 11.41 6.92 -12.85
C ASP A 198 11.14 7.70 -11.56
N SER A 199 10.67 7.02 -10.53
CA SER A 199 10.33 7.67 -9.26
C SER A 199 11.53 8.27 -8.55
N LYS A 200 12.76 7.77 -8.80
CA LYS A 200 13.99 8.34 -8.25
C LYS A 200 14.34 9.66 -8.93
N GLY A 201 14.16 9.73 -10.26
CA GLY A 201 14.38 10.92 -11.06
C GLY A 201 13.19 11.89 -11.07
N GLY A 202 12.05 11.53 -10.45
CA GLY A 202 10.84 12.37 -10.46
C GLY A 202 10.11 12.38 -11.80
N ILE A 203 10.30 11.35 -12.64
CA ILE A 203 9.64 11.22 -13.95
C ILE A 203 8.42 10.31 -13.81
N PHE A 204 7.25 10.83 -14.20
CA PHE A 204 5.99 10.10 -14.13
C PHE A 204 5.24 10.24 -15.45
N SER A 205 4.96 9.10 -16.09
CA SER A 205 4.06 9.02 -17.24
C SER A 205 2.64 8.65 -16.79
N GLU A 206 1.67 8.86 -17.66
CA GLU A 206 0.30 8.36 -17.44
C GLU A 206 0.30 6.83 -17.46
N HIS A 207 -0.31 6.20 -16.46
CA HIS A 207 -0.41 4.76 -16.33
C HIS A 207 -1.64 4.33 -15.53
N ARG A 208 -1.99 3.03 -15.59
CA ARG A 208 -3.16 2.43 -14.92
C ARG A 208 -2.83 1.64 -13.66
N PHE A 209 -1.65 1.81 -13.09
CA PHE A 209 -1.20 1.13 -11.87
C PHE A 209 -1.51 1.99 -10.64
N GLU A 210 -2.76 1.94 -10.16
CA GLU A 210 -3.15 2.70 -8.97
C GLU A 210 -2.34 2.25 -7.74
N GLY A 211 -1.70 3.20 -7.06
CA GLY A 211 -0.98 2.95 -5.79
C GLY A 211 0.54 2.83 -5.90
N MET A 212 1.12 2.88 -7.11
CA MET A 212 2.56 3.06 -7.31
C MET A 212 2.84 4.17 -8.32
N ALA A 213 4.04 4.78 -8.25
CA ALA A 213 4.46 5.90 -9.09
C ALA A 213 3.39 7.02 -9.15
N VAL A 214 2.98 7.49 -7.97
CA VAL A 214 1.79 8.34 -7.76
C VAL A 214 1.99 9.82 -8.11
N GLY A 215 2.92 10.14 -9.00
CA GLY A 215 3.19 11.51 -9.47
C GLY A 215 4.11 12.33 -8.56
N VAL A 216 4.62 11.73 -7.49
CA VAL A 216 5.62 12.32 -6.59
C VAL A 216 6.66 11.28 -6.20
N PRO A 217 7.93 11.67 -6.03
CA PRO A 217 8.93 10.77 -5.49
C PRO A 217 8.48 10.18 -4.15
N PRO A 218 8.62 8.85 -3.95
CA PRO A 218 8.18 8.21 -2.71
C PRO A 218 9.05 8.63 -1.53
N PRO A 219 8.50 9.36 -0.53
CA PRO A 219 9.29 10.00 0.52
C PRO A 219 9.97 9.02 1.47
N PHE A 220 9.48 7.80 1.55
CA PHE A 220 10.00 6.79 2.47
C PHE A 220 10.86 5.71 1.82
N ILE A 221 11.22 5.85 0.54
CA ILE A 221 12.18 4.94 -0.07
C ILE A 221 13.59 5.31 0.40
N ASP A 222 14.22 4.38 1.07
CA ASP A 222 15.67 4.40 1.22
C ASP A 222 16.30 3.82 -0.06
N TRP A 223 16.80 4.69 -0.90
CA TRP A 223 17.36 4.32 -2.21
C TRP A 223 18.62 3.46 -2.09
N SER A 224 19.29 3.43 -0.93
CA SER A 224 20.41 2.53 -0.69
C SER A 224 19.99 1.08 -0.58
N LEU A 225 18.72 0.85 -0.23
CA LEU A 225 18.12 -0.49 -0.17
C LEU A 225 17.59 -0.98 -1.53
N VAL A 226 17.52 -0.13 -2.55
CA VAL A 226 17.04 -0.52 -3.88
C VAL A 226 18.19 -1.04 -4.72
N HIS A 227 18.35 -2.37 -4.81
CA HIS A 227 19.46 -2.99 -5.54
C HIS A 227 19.24 -2.91 -7.05
N ASN A 228 18.00 -3.06 -7.51
CA ASN A 228 17.66 -2.92 -8.93
C ASN A 228 16.23 -2.36 -9.09
N ARG A 229 15.95 -1.81 -10.29
CA ARG A 229 14.64 -1.35 -10.70
C ARG A 229 14.20 -2.06 -11.97
N ASN A 230 12.95 -2.50 -11.99
CA ASN A 230 12.37 -3.19 -13.14
C ASN A 230 11.08 -2.50 -13.56
N HIS A 231 10.95 -2.26 -14.85
CA HIS A 231 9.74 -1.70 -15.43
C HIS A 231 8.81 -2.82 -15.91
N VAL A 232 7.53 -2.51 -15.91
CA VAL A 232 6.47 -3.44 -16.31
C VAL A 232 5.45 -2.73 -17.19
N GLU A 233 5.07 -3.42 -18.26
CA GLU A 233 4.00 -3.00 -19.17
C GLU A 233 2.64 -3.46 -18.65
N LEU A 234 1.57 -2.79 -19.10
CA LEU A 234 0.20 -3.15 -18.72
C LEU A 234 -0.14 -4.59 -19.11
N THR A 235 0.29 -5.03 -20.29
CA THR A 235 0.07 -6.40 -20.79
C THR A 235 0.73 -7.46 -19.91
N GLU A 236 1.98 -7.24 -19.51
CA GLU A 236 2.70 -8.14 -18.60
C GLU A 236 2.00 -8.26 -17.23
N MET A 237 1.48 -7.15 -16.73
CA MET A 237 0.71 -7.12 -15.48
C MET A 237 -0.58 -7.92 -15.61
N LEU A 238 -1.36 -7.74 -16.70
CA LEU A 238 -2.61 -8.47 -16.93
C LEU A 238 -2.37 -9.98 -17.07
N GLU A 239 -1.31 -10.38 -17.77
CA GLU A 239 -0.91 -11.79 -17.89
C GLU A 239 -0.53 -12.39 -16.52
N ALA A 240 0.21 -11.65 -15.70
CA ALA A 240 0.59 -12.10 -14.36
C ALA A 240 -0.61 -12.18 -13.41
N GLN A 241 -1.56 -11.24 -13.51
CA GLN A 241 -2.81 -11.25 -12.74
C GLN A 241 -3.64 -12.49 -13.08
N ARG A 242 -3.81 -12.78 -14.38
CA ARG A 242 -4.51 -13.99 -14.87
C ARG A 242 -3.80 -15.26 -14.40
N TRP A 243 -2.47 -15.33 -14.56
CA TRP A 243 -1.68 -16.47 -14.12
C TRP A 243 -1.88 -16.74 -12.64
N PHE A 244 -1.79 -15.71 -11.79
CA PHE A 244 -1.93 -15.87 -10.35
C PHE A 244 -3.34 -16.35 -9.97
N TYR A 245 -4.36 -15.80 -10.64
CA TYR A 245 -5.74 -16.26 -10.46
C TYR A 245 -5.91 -17.74 -10.81
N LEU A 246 -5.41 -18.17 -11.97
CA LEU A 246 -5.54 -19.57 -12.40
C LEU A 246 -4.80 -20.55 -11.48
N GLN A 247 -3.70 -20.12 -10.86
CA GLN A 247 -2.94 -20.94 -9.92
C GLN A 247 -3.55 -21.00 -8.50
N ASN A 248 -4.16 -19.91 -8.04
CA ASN A 248 -4.49 -19.72 -6.63
C ASN A 248 -5.96 -19.34 -6.38
N GLY A 249 -6.77 -19.14 -7.40
CA GLY A 249 -8.17 -18.72 -7.27
C GLY A 249 -8.36 -17.31 -6.70
N THR A 250 -7.32 -16.48 -6.71
CA THR A 250 -7.32 -15.18 -6.02
C THR A 250 -7.01 -14.03 -6.98
N PHE A 251 -7.88 -13.03 -7.02
CA PHE A 251 -7.70 -11.81 -7.80
C PHE A 251 -6.90 -10.79 -7.00
N VAL A 252 -5.64 -10.61 -7.37
CA VAL A 252 -4.77 -9.58 -6.78
C VAL A 252 -4.89 -8.26 -7.54
N GLY A 253 -4.63 -7.14 -6.84
CA GLY A 253 -4.63 -5.82 -7.45
C GLY A 253 -3.49 -5.60 -8.46
N ASN A 254 -3.59 -4.50 -9.22
CA ASN A 254 -2.67 -4.21 -10.32
C ASN A 254 -1.21 -4.08 -9.88
N THR A 255 -0.95 -3.47 -8.73
CA THR A 255 0.41 -3.33 -8.17
C THR A 255 1.03 -4.66 -7.78
N ALA A 256 0.22 -5.56 -7.21
CA ALA A 256 0.66 -6.92 -6.89
C ALA A 256 0.95 -7.72 -8.17
N ALA A 257 0.07 -7.61 -9.16
CA ALA A 257 0.23 -8.28 -10.45
C ALA A 257 1.49 -7.80 -11.20
N ALA A 258 1.79 -6.49 -11.13
CA ALA A 258 3.02 -5.93 -11.67
C ALA A 258 4.27 -6.54 -11.01
N CYS A 259 4.28 -6.63 -9.68
CA CYS A 259 5.37 -7.29 -8.94
C CYS A 259 5.46 -8.80 -9.27
N LEU A 260 4.33 -9.48 -9.46
CA LEU A 260 4.30 -10.88 -9.87
C LEU A 260 4.81 -11.09 -11.31
N ALA A 261 4.57 -10.15 -12.25
CA ALA A 261 5.14 -10.21 -13.59
C ALA A 261 6.68 -10.24 -13.53
N VAL A 262 7.26 -9.35 -12.74
CA VAL A 262 8.71 -9.30 -12.52
C VAL A 262 9.20 -10.55 -11.78
N ALA A 263 8.47 -11.02 -10.76
CA ALA A 263 8.80 -12.24 -10.01
C ALA A 263 8.87 -13.47 -10.93
N ARG A 264 7.90 -13.65 -11.82
CA ARG A 264 7.87 -14.73 -12.81
C ARG A 264 9.07 -14.66 -13.77
N ARG A 265 9.36 -13.48 -14.28
CA ARG A 265 10.48 -13.26 -15.20
C ARG A 265 11.81 -13.61 -14.52
N LEU A 266 12.04 -13.13 -13.30
CA LEU A 266 13.26 -13.36 -12.56
C LEU A 266 13.39 -14.77 -11.97
N ALA A 267 12.29 -15.49 -11.81
CA ALA A 267 12.31 -16.89 -11.39
C ALA A 267 13.10 -17.82 -12.34
N HIS A 268 13.29 -17.41 -13.59
CA HIS A 268 14.04 -18.17 -14.61
C HIS A 268 15.47 -17.63 -14.84
N VAL A 269 15.89 -16.60 -14.11
CA VAL A 269 17.24 -16.02 -14.24
C VAL A 269 18.22 -16.80 -13.35
N ALA A 270 19.33 -17.26 -13.95
CA ALA A 270 20.32 -18.09 -13.28
C ALA A 270 20.94 -17.43 -12.03
N GLU A 271 21.12 -16.11 -12.04
CA GLU A 271 21.62 -15.33 -10.91
C GLU A 271 20.79 -15.54 -9.63
N TYR A 272 19.46 -15.72 -9.78
CA TYR A 272 18.55 -15.91 -8.65
C TYR A 272 18.15 -17.37 -8.42
N ALA A 273 18.88 -18.34 -8.96
CA ALA A 273 18.48 -19.76 -8.90
C ALA A 273 18.30 -20.30 -7.47
N ASP A 274 19.08 -19.83 -6.51
CA ASP A 274 19.05 -20.23 -5.10
C ASP A 274 18.31 -19.21 -4.19
N TRP A 275 17.63 -18.20 -4.77
CA TRP A 275 16.88 -17.20 -4.03
C TRP A 275 15.40 -17.57 -3.93
N SER A 276 14.80 -17.36 -2.76
CA SER A 276 13.36 -17.34 -2.59
C SER A 276 12.83 -15.96 -2.98
N ILE A 277 11.90 -15.91 -3.93
CA ILE A 277 11.31 -14.65 -4.43
C ILE A 277 10.09 -14.31 -3.58
N VAL A 278 10.06 -13.11 -3.04
CA VAL A 278 9.00 -12.65 -2.13
C VAL A 278 8.34 -11.40 -2.69
N THR A 279 7.02 -11.38 -2.71
CA THR A 279 6.23 -10.20 -3.07
C THR A 279 4.97 -10.07 -2.22
N ILE A 280 4.24 -8.98 -2.42
CA ILE A 280 3.06 -8.62 -1.62
C ILE A 280 1.83 -8.55 -2.52
N ALA A 281 0.76 -9.25 -2.18
CA ALA A 281 -0.58 -8.98 -2.68
C ALA A 281 -1.19 -7.83 -1.87
N TYR A 282 -0.93 -6.60 -2.32
CA TYR A 282 -1.23 -5.37 -1.59
C TYR A 282 -2.71 -5.17 -1.32
N ASP A 283 -3.55 -5.50 -2.32
CA ASP A 283 -5.00 -5.35 -2.29
C ASP A 283 -5.67 -6.33 -3.27
N THR A 284 -7.00 -6.31 -3.31
CA THR A 284 -7.80 -7.14 -4.23
C THR A 284 -7.91 -6.51 -5.61
N GLY A 285 -7.89 -7.34 -6.64
CA GLY A 285 -8.13 -6.94 -8.03
C GLY A 285 -9.60 -6.60 -8.34
N LEU A 286 -10.54 -6.91 -7.44
CA LEU A 286 -11.98 -6.68 -7.67
C LEU A 286 -12.36 -5.21 -7.85
N TRP A 287 -11.51 -4.28 -7.41
CA TRP A 287 -11.73 -2.83 -7.53
C TRP A 287 -11.22 -2.21 -8.83
N TYR A 288 -10.57 -3.00 -9.70
CA TYR A 288 -9.90 -2.51 -10.91
C TYR A 288 -10.58 -2.99 -12.18
N GLN A 289 -10.84 -2.07 -13.11
CA GLN A 289 -11.51 -2.37 -14.38
C GLN A 289 -10.72 -3.33 -15.28
N ASP A 290 -9.39 -3.32 -15.17
CA ASP A 290 -8.49 -4.16 -15.95
C ASP A 290 -8.66 -5.65 -15.66
N LEU A 291 -9.24 -5.99 -14.50
CA LEU A 291 -9.57 -7.36 -14.15
C LEU A 291 -10.44 -8.05 -15.22
N GLN A 292 -11.44 -7.34 -15.75
CA GLN A 292 -12.32 -7.90 -16.77
C GLN A 292 -11.56 -8.21 -18.08
N ASN A 293 -10.56 -7.40 -18.41
CA ASN A 293 -9.73 -7.60 -19.60
C ASN A 293 -8.77 -8.78 -19.39
N SER A 294 -8.22 -8.96 -18.20
CA SER A 294 -7.31 -10.07 -17.88
C SER A 294 -7.96 -11.46 -17.98
N LEU A 295 -9.29 -11.52 -17.93
CA LEU A 295 -10.05 -12.78 -18.00
C LEU A 295 -10.54 -13.10 -19.40
N LYS A 296 -10.58 -12.10 -20.31
CA LYS A 296 -11.10 -12.28 -21.68
C LYS A 296 -10.03 -12.79 -22.67
N SER A 297 -8.78 -12.64 -22.34
CA SER A 297 -7.63 -13.10 -23.11
C SER A 297 -7.19 -14.52 -22.67
#